data_afad975d8c1a47fef3277a7434dc602f
#
_entry.id   afad975d8c1a47fef3277a7434dc602f
#
_cell.length_a   1.000
_cell.length_b   1.000
_cell.length_c   1.000
_cell.angle_alpha   90.00
_cell.angle_beta   90.00
_cell.angle_gamma   90.00
#
_symmetry.space_group_name_H-M   'P 1'
#
loop_
_entity.id
_entity.type
_entity.pdbx_description
1 polymer ?
#
loop_
_entity_poly.entity_id
_entity_poly.type
_entity_poly.pdbx_seq_one_letter_code
_entity_poly.pdbx_strand_id
1 'polypeptide(L)'
;MIRVLITGCSMHSYDLIRALKDNYDGEEIYVVGINCDDTALLRKGVDAGYVVPRITEESYIPTVIDICEKEKVDVILPFITAELPIMAENRELLESHGVKVSISSMESILASGNKVELAKHYPDLMPKQMICKKPLDFFQFADEIGYPKKPMCCKLPNRCGGLGFCIIDEEKGRDLTIYNKFGMNRYITFDMLLELAKNCHEDIIMQEYEEGLDYSMCVLADHGRVLHALGFEGYLIAFGSAMFAGIKQNEQALAIAKQIVADTGLDGNVCFDFILKEDGSVKLLETNPRLSASLPFIAKAGLNLPYLRCRQLLGYDVENIHPEINYKLRMSKNYESEYFV
;
A
#
# COMPACT_ATOMS: atom_id res chain seq x y z
N MET A 1 -25.72 5.55 -10.68
CA MET A 1 -25.25 4.52 -9.67
C MET A 1 -24.10 3.74 -10.29
N ILE A 2 -22.95 3.69 -9.65
CA ILE A 2 -21.78 2.90 -10.06
C ILE A 2 -21.64 1.72 -9.12
N ARG A 3 -21.42 0.52 -9.67
CA ARG A 3 -21.27 -0.73 -8.91
C ARG A 3 -19.81 -1.13 -8.85
N VAL A 4 -19.26 -1.13 -7.64
CA VAL A 4 -17.82 -1.32 -7.40
C VAL A 4 -17.60 -2.58 -6.59
N LEU A 5 -16.75 -3.49 -7.11
CA LEU A 5 -16.28 -4.64 -6.36
C LEU A 5 -14.93 -4.34 -5.74
N ILE A 6 -14.81 -4.53 -4.42
CA ILE A 6 -13.56 -4.40 -3.66
C ILE A 6 -13.09 -5.81 -3.27
N THR A 7 -11.89 -6.19 -3.72
CA THR A 7 -11.29 -7.46 -3.32
C THR A 7 -10.64 -7.36 -1.95
N GLY A 8 -10.45 -8.49 -1.28
CA GLY A 8 -9.82 -8.53 0.04
C GLY A 8 -10.50 -7.63 1.07
N CYS A 9 -11.81 -7.49 0.97
CA CYS A 9 -12.61 -6.63 1.83
C CYS A 9 -12.45 -7.06 3.29
N SER A 10 -11.93 -6.16 4.13
CA SER A 10 -11.55 -6.43 5.52
C SER A 10 -11.77 -5.19 6.40
N MET A 11 -11.34 -5.24 7.65
CA MET A 11 -11.39 -4.09 8.55
C MET A 11 -10.77 -2.80 7.98
N HIS A 12 -9.83 -2.92 7.07
CA HIS A 12 -9.17 -1.77 6.43
C HIS A 12 -9.99 -1.16 5.28
N SER A 13 -11.04 -1.84 4.81
CA SER A 13 -11.85 -1.37 3.68
C SER A 13 -12.98 -0.42 4.09
N TYR A 14 -13.34 -0.35 5.38
CA TYR A 14 -14.48 0.43 5.83
C TYR A 14 -14.39 1.92 5.45
N ASP A 15 -13.26 2.55 5.75
CA ASP A 15 -13.07 3.96 5.41
C ASP A 15 -13.01 4.17 3.88
N LEU A 16 -12.49 3.20 3.13
CA LEU A 16 -12.47 3.23 1.67
C LEU A 16 -13.90 3.19 1.09
N ILE A 17 -14.75 2.31 1.63
CA ILE A 17 -16.17 2.22 1.25
C ILE A 17 -16.87 3.55 1.51
N ARG A 18 -16.63 4.16 2.67
CA ARG A 18 -17.18 5.49 3.00
C ARG A 18 -16.68 6.55 2.03
N ALA A 19 -15.40 6.56 1.70
CA ALA A 19 -14.84 7.54 0.76
C ALA A 19 -15.44 7.40 -0.65
N LEU A 20 -15.71 6.17 -1.11
CA LEU A 20 -16.41 5.95 -2.36
C LEU A 20 -17.86 6.47 -2.32
N LYS A 21 -18.59 6.19 -1.24
CA LYS A 21 -19.99 6.62 -1.06
C LYS A 21 -20.14 8.11 -0.76
N ASP A 22 -19.17 8.72 -0.05
CA ASP A 22 -19.12 10.16 0.26
C ASP A 22 -18.29 10.88 -0.82
N ASN A 23 -18.76 10.84 -2.07
CA ASN A 23 -18.09 11.45 -3.22
C ASN A 23 -18.62 12.86 -3.50
N TYR A 24 -17.82 13.65 -4.24
CA TYR A 24 -18.04 15.09 -4.42
C TYR A 24 -19.22 15.47 -5.32
N ASP A 25 -19.70 14.57 -6.18
CA ASP A 25 -20.82 14.82 -7.09
C ASP A 25 -22.11 14.07 -6.72
N GLY A 26 -22.11 13.41 -5.56
CA GLY A 26 -23.30 12.72 -5.04
C GLY A 26 -23.70 11.51 -5.83
N GLU A 27 -22.78 10.92 -6.63
CA GLU A 27 -23.04 9.68 -7.37
C GLU A 27 -23.29 8.51 -6.38
N GLU A 28 -24.37 7.79 -6.62
CA GLU A 28 -24.69 6.60 -5.82
C GLU A 28 -23.71 5.47 -6.12
N ILE A 29 -23.04 4.96 -5.07
CA ILE A 29 -22.09 3.85 -5.18
C ILE A 29 -22.65 2.62 -4.46
N TYR A 30 -22.81 1.52 -5.20
CA TYR A 30 -23.14 0.22 -4.69
C TYR A 30 -21.86 -0.62 -4.56
N VAL A 31 -21.55 -1.08 -3.35
CA VAL A 31 -20.28 -1.75 -3.05
C VAL A 31 -20.50 -3.25 -2.85
N VAL A 32 -19.83 -4.04 -3.66
CA VAL A 32 -19.69 -5.49 -3.51
C VAL A 32 -18.35 -5.79 -2.85
N GLY A 33 -18.35 -6.46 -1.70
CA GLY A 33 -17.14 -6.88 -1.01
C GLY A 33 -16.87 -8.36 -1.21
N ILE A 34 -15.63 -8.77 -1.50
CA ILE A 34 -15.23 -10.18 -1.53
C ILE A 34 -14.00 -10.44 -0.66
N ASN A 35 -13.98 -11.61 0.00
CA ASN A 35 -12.83 -12.10 0.74
C ASN A 35 -12.84 -13.64 0.76
N CYS A 36 -11.71 -14.27 1.02
CA CYS A 36 -11.63 -15.73 1.21
C CYS A 36 -12.10 -16.21 2.59
N ASP A 37 -12.40 -15.30 3.50
CA ASP A 37 -13.10 -15.54 4.76
C ASP A 37 -14.42 -14.75 4.81
N ASP A 38 -15.16 -14.85 5.89
CA ASP A 38 -16.47 -14.19 6.04
C ASP A 38 -16.39 -12.69 6.34
N THR A 39 -15.19 -12.11 6.43
CA THR A 39 -14.97 -10.70 6.77
C THR A 39 -15.74 -9.76 5.86
N ALA A 40 -15.85 -10.07 4.55
CA ALA A 40 -16.60 -9.27 3.59
C ALA A 40 -18.10 -9.18 3.92
N LEU A 41 -18.66 -10.26 4.47
CA LEU A 41 -20.09 -10.34 4.85
C LEU A 41 -20.42 -9.44 6.04
N LEU A 42 -19.42 -9.20 6.90
CA LEU A 42 -19.57 -8.50 8.16
C LEU A 42 -19.22 -7.00 8.05
N ARG A 43 -18.82 -6.51 6.86
CA ARG A 43 -18.37 -5.12 6.73
C ARG A 43 -19.51 -4.14 6.58
N LYS A 44 -19.57 -3.19 7.51
CA LYS A 44 -20.48 -2.05 7.43
C LYS A 44 -20.24 -1.24 6.16
N GLY A 45 -21.31 -0.90 5.47
CA GLY A 45 -21.27 -0.14 4.22
C GLY A 45 -21.09 -0.97 2.95
N VAL A 46 -20.80 -2.26 3.04
CA VAL A 46 -20.91 -3.23 1.93
C VAL A 46 -22.41 -3.49 1.67
N ASP A 47 -22.82 -3.37 0.42
CA ASP A 47 -24.23 -3.60 0.01
C ASP A 47 -24.47 -5.09 -0.32
N ALA A 48 -23.42 -5.78 -0.84
CA ALA A 48 -23.39 -7.22 -1.02
C ALA A 48 -22.01 -7.78 -0.66
N GLY A 49 -21.95 -8.87 0.11
CA GLY A 49 -20.70 -9.52 0.51
C GLY A 49 -20.66 -10.98 0.05
N TYR A 50 -19.50 -11.46 -0.37
CA TYR A 50 -19.29 -12.84 -0.84
C TYR A 50 -18.00 -13.42 -0.31
N VAL A 51 -18.07 -14.68 0.13
CA VAL A 51 -16.88 -15.51 0.37
C VAL A 51 -16.47 -16.13 -0.96
N VAL A 52 -15.18 -15.99 -1.28
CA VAL A 52 -14.60 -16.50 -2.53
C VAL A 52 -13.46 -17.47 -2.25
N PRO A 53 -13.08 -18.34 -3.20
CA PRO A 53 -11.89 -19.16 -3.08
C PRO A 53 -10.64 -18.32 -2.81
N ARG A 54 -9.55 -18.96 -2.34
CA ARG A 54 -8.26 -18.26 -2.21
C ARG A 54 -7.71 -17.94 -3.60
N ILE A 55 -6.93 -16.87 -3.70
CA ILE A 55 -6.29 -16.42 -4.94
C ILE A 55 -5.39 -17.46 -5.62
N THR A 56 -4.96 -18.49 -4.89
CA THR A 56 -4.17 -19.62 -5.38
C THR A 56 -5.01 -20.75 -5.98
N GLU A 57 -6.32 -20.66 -5.89
CA GLU A 57 -7.25 -21.67 -6.39
C GLU A 57 -7.71 -21.31 -7.81
N GLU A 58 -7.76 -22.29 -8.71
CA GLU A 58 -8.18 -22.08 -10.12
C GLU A 58 -9.62 -21.54 -10.23
N SER A 59 -10.46 -21.80 -9.24
CA SER A 59 -11.84 -21.33 -9.16
C SER A 59 -11.98 -19.84 -8.78
N TYR A 60 -10.88 -19.16 -8.38
CA TYR A 60 -10.97 -17.76 -7.92
C TYR A 60 -11.49 -16.80 -9.00
N ILE A 61 -10.83 -16.74 -10.15
CA ILE A 61 -11.25 -15.83 -11.25
C ILE A 61 -12.64 -16.17 -11.79
N PRO A 62 -12.99 -17.44 -12.08
CA PRO A 62 -14.37 -17.79 -12.44
C PRO A 62 -15.41 -17.30 -11.42
N THR A 63 -15.17 -17.50 -10.12
CA THR A 63 -16.08 -17.02 -9.06
C THR A 63 -16.20 -15.50 -9.05
N VAL A 64 -15.10 -14.76 -9.26
CA VAL A 64 -15.14 -13.29 -9.35
C VAL A 64 -16.01 -12.86 -10.55
N ILE A 65 -15.87 -13.51 -11.70
CA ILE A 65 -16.68 -13.24 -12.89
C ILE A 65 -18.16 -13.46 -12.60
N ASP A 66 -18.54 -14.62 -12.02
CA ASP A 66 -19.93 -14.94 -11.68
C ASP A 66 -20.54 -13.86 -10.76
N ILE A 67 -19.77 -13.40 -9.78
CA ILE A 67 -20.22 -12.32 -8.87
C ILE A 67 -20.37 -11.00 -9.64
N CYS A 68 -19.44 -10.66 -10.52
CA CYS A 68 -19.51 -9.43 -11.33
C CYS A 68 -20.74 -9.42 -12.22
N GLU A 69 -21.06 -10.52 -12.89
CA GLU A 69 -22.26 -10.66 -13.72
C GLU A 69 -23.53 -10.56 -12.89
N LYS A 70 -23.61 -11.31 -11.77
CA LYS A 70 -24.75 -11.31 -10.87
C LYS A 70 -25.07 -9.93 -10.32
N GLU A 71 -24.03 -9.22 -9.83
CA GLU A 71 -24.15 -7.91 -9.19
C GLU A 71 -24.07 -6.76 -10.21
N LYS A 72 -23.83 -7.05 -11.48
CA LYS A 72 -23.63 -6.05 -12.56
C LYS A 72 -22.56 -5.04 -12.21
N VAL A 73 -21.39 -5.55 -11.79
CA VAL A 73 -20.25 -4.73 -11.38
C VAL A 73 -19.70 -3.95 -12.56
N ASP A 74 -19.49 -2.65 -12.37
CA ASP A 74 -18.87 -1.77 -13.37
C ASP A 74 -17.35 -1.76 -13.25
N VAL A 75 -16.83 -1.76 -11.99
CA VAL A 75 -15.41 -1.59 -11.70
C VAL A 75 -14.94 -2.54 -10.59
N ILE A 76 -13.83 -3.23 -10.81
CA ILE A 76 -13.09 -3.97 -9.79
C ILE A 76 -11.94 -3.10 -9.27
N LEU A 77 -11.86 -2.98 -7.94
CA LEU A 77 -10.79 -2.31 -7.22
C LEU A 77 -9.99 -3.32 -6.40
N PRO A 78 -8.84 -3.84 -6.90
CA PRO A 78 -7.96 -4.72 -6.14
C PRO A 78 -7.36 -3.98 -4.94
N PHE A 79 -7.43 -4.60 -3.75
CA PHE A 79 -6.98 -3.99 -2.50
C PHE A 79 -5.79 -4.70 -1.86
N ILE A 80 -5.52 -5.95 -2.24
CA ILE A 80 -4.43 -6.76 -1.69
C ILE A 80 -3.29 -6.90 -2.69
N THR A 81 -2.06 -6.65 -2.27
CA THR A 81 -0.87 -6.76 -3.13
C THR A 81 -0.72 -8.14 -3.77
N ALA A 82 -1.03 -9.22 -3.05
CA ALA A 82 -0.93 -10.59 -3.55
C ALA A 82 -1.90 -10.91 -4.72
N GLU A 83 -2.97 -10.14 -4.88
CA GLU A 83 -3.95 -10.32 -5.97
C GLU A 83 -3.52 -9.65 -7.28
N LEU A 84 -2.59 -8.69 -7.23
CA LEU A 84 -2.24 -7.90 -8.40
C LEU A 84 -1.77 -8.75 -9.60
N PRO A 85 -0.90 -9.77 -9.44
CA PRO A 85 -0.48 -10.59 -10.57
C PRO A 85 -1.65 -11.32 -11.23
N ILE A 86 -2.49 -12.02 -10.45
CA ILE A 86 -3.61 -12.78 -11.01
C ILE A 86 -4.66 -11.89 -11.66
N MET A 87 -4.88 -10.69 -11.10
CA MET A 87 -5.80 -9.71 -11.70
C MET A 87 -5.24 -9.13 -13.00
N ALA A 88 -3.93 -8.88 -13.06
CA ALA A 88 -3.28 -8.39 -14.29
C ALA A 88 -3.26 -9.45 -15.40
N GLU A 89 -2.98 -10.71 -15.06
CA GLU A 89 -3.01 -11.84 -16.01
C GLU A 89 -4.41 -12.08 -16.60
N ASN A 90 -5.44 -11.85 -15.81
CA ASN A 90 -6.82 -12.10 -16.21
C ASN A 90 -7.60 -10.83 -16.56
N ARG A 91 -6.91 -9.69 -16.73
CA ARG A 91 -7.56 -8.41 -17.03
C ARG A 91 -8.46 -8.48 -18.27
N GLU A 92 -7.93 -8.99 -19.38
CA GLU A 92 -8.67 -9.09 -20.64
C GLU A 92 -9.90 -10.00 -20.50
N LEU A 93 -9.77 -11.11 -19.78
CA LEU A 93 -10.89 -12.01 -19.50
C LEU A 93 -11.97 -11.30 -18.69
N LEU A 94 -11.62 -10.65 -17.60
CA LEU A 94 -12.57 -9.89 -16.76
C LEU A 94 -13.25 -8.77 -17.57
N GLU A 95 -12.48 -8.01 -18.35
CA GLU A 95 -13.02 -6.93 -19.18
C GLU A 95 -13.92 -7.44 -20.32
N SER A 96 -13.72 -8.67 -20.83
CA SER A 96 -14.61 -9.30 -21.81
C SER A 96 -15.99 -9.61 -21.25
N HIS A 97 -16.12 -9.73 -19.92
CA HIS A 97 -17.39 -9.84 -19.19
C HIS A 97 -17.99 -8.49 -18.80
N GLY A 98 -17.47 -7.38 -19.36
CA GLY A 98 -18.05 -6.04 -19.24
C GLY A 98 -17.64 -5.26 -17.99
N VAL A 99 -16.74 -5.78 -17.14
CA VAL A 99 -16.25 -5.11 -15.94
C VAL A 99 -14.89 -4.45 -16.19
N LYS A 100 -14.66 -3.23 -15.68
CA LYS A 100 -13.36 -2.55 -15.73
C LYS A 100 -12.51 -2.93 -14.52
N VAL A 101 -11.21 -3.15 -14.71
CA VAL A 101 -10.29 -3.54 -13.64
C VAL A 101 -9.27 -2.43 -13.39
N SER A 102 -9.21 -1.93 -12.15
CA SER A 102 -8.23 -0.94 -11.74
C SER A 102 -6.88 -1.60 -11.46
N ILE A 103 -6.12 -1.89 -12.49
CA ILE A 103 -4.85 -2.61 -12.40
C ILE A 103 -3.84 -2.08 -13.42
N SER A 104 -2.57 -1.96 -13.03
CA SER A 104 -1.45 -1.73 -13.93
C SER A 104 -1.12 -2.99 -14.73
N SER A 105 -0.31 -2.86 -15.78
CA SER A 105 0.22 -4.03 -16.49
C SER A 105 1.08 -4.91 -15.56
N MET A 106 1.22 -6.20 -15.89
CA MET A 106 2.11 -7.10 -15.15
C MET A 106 3.54 -6.54 -15.10
N GLU A 107 4.03 -6.02 -16.21
CA GLU A 107 5.37 -5.42 -16.30
C GLU A 107 5.53 -4.24 -15.34
N SER A 108 4.56 -3.33 -15.30
CA SER A 108 4.55 -2.18 -14.37
C SER A 108 4.51 -2.64 -12.90
N ILE A 109 3.71 -3.67 -12.58
CA ILE A 109 3.60 -4.24 -11.23
C ILE A 109 4.95 -4.82 -10.79
N LEU A 110 5.60 -5.61 -11.64
CA LEU A 110 6.89 -6.23 -11.33
C LEU A 110 8.01 -5.20 -11.20
N ALA A 111 8.04 -4.21 -12.09
CA ALA A 111 9.07 -3.17 -12.08
C ALA A 111 8.97 -2.25 -10.86
N SER A 112 7.76 -1.93 -10.37
CA SER A 112 7.54 -0.97 -9.31
C SER A 112 7.25 -1.59 -7.94
N GLY A 113 6.55 -2.72 -7.90
CA GLY A 113 6.10 -3.36 -6.65
C GLY A 113 7.16 -4.22 -5.96
N ASN A 114 8.24 -4.57 -6.64
CA ASN A 114 9.32 -5.38 -6.08
C ASN A 114 10.39 -4.45 -5.46
N LYS A 115 10.57 -4.54 -4.12
CA LYS A 115 11.54 -3.70 -3.39
C LYS A 115 12.98 -3.83 -3.89
N VAL A 116 13.36 -5.04 -4.35
CA VAL A 116 14.72 -5.34 -4.84
C VAL A 116 14.93 -4.72 -6.21
N GLU A 117 13.98 -4.90 -7.12
CA GLU A 117 14.08 -4.33 -8.46
C GLU A 117 14.01 -2.80 -8.41
N LEU A 118 13.14 -2.25 -7.57
CA LEU A 118 13.04 -0.81 -7.36
C LEU A 118 14.39 -0.21 -6.91
N ALA A 119 15.09 -0.86 -5.96
CA ALA A 119 16.40 -0.36 -5.51
C ALA A 119 17.52 -0.52 -6.54
N LYS A 120 17.46 -1.50 -7.40
CA LYS A 120 18.41 -1.63 -8.52
C LYS A 120 18.24 -0.51 -9.54
N HIS A 121 16.99 -0.12 -9.82
CA HIS A 121 16.69 0.94 -10.79
C HIS A 121 16.90 2.36 -10.21
N TYR A 122 16.66 2.53 -8.90
CA TYR A 122 16.71 3.83 -8.23
C TYR A 122 17.61 3.82 -6.98
N PRO A 123 18.89 3.43 -7.10
CA PRO A 123 19.77 3.27 -5.93
C PRO A 123 20.00 4.59 -5.17
N ASP A 124 19.98 5.73 -5.86
CA ASP A 124 20.17 7.04 -5.23
C ASP A 124 18.93 7.57 -4.50
N LEU A 125 17.74 7.06 -4.87
CA LEU A 125 16.48 7.48 -4.27
C LEU A 125 16.13 6.68 -3.02
N MET A 126 16.70 5.47 -2.87
CA MET A 126 16.43 4.56 -1.78
C MET A 126 17.59 4.53 -0.76
N PRO A 127 17.33 4.12 0.50
CA PRO A 127 18.41 3.79 1.42
C PRO A 127 19.24 2.63 0.88
N LYS A 128 20.53 2.60 1.21
CA LYS A 128 21.42 1.51 0.82
C LYS A 128 20.87 0.19 1.33
N GLN A 129 20.88 -0.83 0.49
CA GLN A 129 20.36 -2.15 0.87
C GLN A 129 21.09 -3.30 0.16
N MET A 130 21.01 -4.49 0.78
CA MET A 130 21.58 -5.75 0.28
C MET A 130 20.62 -6.90 0.56
N ILE A 131 20.56 -7.85 -0.37
CA ILE A 131 19.87 -9.13 -0.13
C ILE A 131 20.88 -10.06 0.56
N CYS A 132 20.52 -10.49 1.76
CA CYS A 132 21.34 -11.39 2.56
C CYS A 132 20.74 -12.80 2.52
N LYS A 133 21.57 -13.79 2.08
CA LYS A 133 21.23 -15.21 1.96
C LYS A 133 22.08 -16.09 2.88
N LYS A 134 23.25 -15.61 3.26
CA LYS A 134 24.25 -16.31 4.07
C LYS A 134 24.61 -15.47 5.28
N PRO A 135 25.04 -16.09 6.39
CA PRO A 135 25.50 -15.33 7.57
C PRO A 135 26.56 -14.28 7.23
N LEU A 136 27.47 -14.56 6.31
CA LEU A 136 28.52 -13.63 5.90
C LEU A 136 27.97 -12.34 5.28
N ASP A 137 26.88 -12.42 4.55
CA ASP A 137 26.26 -11.24 3.89
C ASP A 137 25.79 -10.21 4.92
N PHE A 138 25.27 -10.67 6.08
CA PHE A 138 24.84 -9.78 7.17
C PHE A 138 26.02 -9.02 7.78
N PHE A 139 27.14 -9.70 8.00
CA PHE A 139 28.37 -9.06 8.52
C PHE A 139 28.94 -8.08 7.50
N GLN A 140 28.98 -8.46 6.23
CA GLN A 140 29.44 -7.60 5.16
C GLN A 140 28.62 -6.31 5.09
N PHE A 141 27.29 -6.41 5.10
CA PHE A 141 26.44 -5.23 5.07
C PHE A 141 26.59 -4.37 6.32
N ALA A 142 26.66 -4.97 7.51
CA ALA A 142 26.87 -4.26 8.77
C ALA A 142 28.18 -3.45 8.76
N ASP A 143 29.27 -4.03 8.26
CA ASP A 143 30.56 -3.33 8.11
C ASP A 143 30.47 -2.18 7.11
N GLU A 144 29.82 -2.43 5.96
CA GLU A 144 29.67 -1.47 4.86
C GLU A 144 28.91 -0.21 5.27
N ILE A 145 27.89 -0.30 6.12
CA ILE A 145 27.13 0.86 6.62
C ILE A 145 27.71 1.48 7.88
N GLY A 146 28.68 0.82 8.53
CA GLY A 146 29.30 1.26 9.77
C GLY A 146 28.52 0.95 11.05
N TYR A 147 27.77 -0.17 11.06
CA TYR A 147 27.14 -0.68 12.27
C TYR A 147 28.19 -1.06 13.33
N PRO A 148 27.98 -0.85 14.65
CA PRO A 148 26.73 -0.41 15.31
C PRO A 148 26.54 1.11 15.42
N LYS A 149 27.44 1.94 14.90
CA LYS A 149 27.32 3.41 15.00
C LYS A 149 26.13 3.94 14.23
N LYS A 150 25.78 3.28 13.14
CA LYS A 150 24.56 3.55 12.36
C LYS A 150 23.61 2.36 12.50
N PRO A 151 22.35 2.59 12.87
CA PRO A 151 21.36 1.52 12.90
C PRO A 151 21.07 1.01 11.49
N MET A 152 20.61 -0.22 11.41
CA MET A 152 20.13 -0.83 10.17
C MET A 152 18.78 -1.48 10.41
N CYS A 153 18.09 -1.86 9.36
CA CYS A 153 16.85 -2.60 9.48
C CYS A 153 16.84 -3.80 8.54
N CYS A 154 15.96 -4.75 8.82
CA CYS A 154 15.70 -5.87 7.92
C CYS A 154 14.24 -5.88 7.50
N LYS A 155 13.99 -6.44 6.30
CA LYS A 155 12.67 -6.60 5.69
C LYS A 155 12.61 -7.92 4.96
N LEU A 156 11.39 -8.47 4.84
CA LEU A 156 11.12 -9.57 3.91
C LEU A 156 10.59 -9.00 2.58
N PRO A 157 11.12 -9.47 1.42
CA PRO A 157 10.80 -8.88 0.10
C PRO A 157 9.31 -8.88 -0.23
N ASN A 158 8.63 -10.00 0.10
CA ASN A 158 7.26 -10.27 -0.30
C ASN A 158 6.24 -10.01 0.81
N ARG A 159 6.62 -9.29 1.88
CA ARG A 159 5.72 -8.98 3.00
C ARG A 159 5.31 -7.51 2.97
N CYS A 160 4.07 -7.26 3.42
CA CYS A 160 3.48 -5.94 3.56
C CYS A 160 2.98 -5.69 4.99
N GLY A 161 2.56 -4.47 5.30
CA GLY A 161 2.00 -4.13 6.62
C GLY A 161 3.02 -4.15 7.76
N GLY A 162 4.31 -4.07 7.45
CA GLY A 162 5.40 -4.12 8.44
C GLY A 162 5.71 -5.52 8.97
N LEU A 163 5.15 -6.58 8.38
CA LEU A 163 5.48 -7.96 8.73
C LEU A 163 6.93 -8.28 8.35
N GLY A 164 7.71 -8.79 9.31
CA GLY A 164 9.13 -9.11 9.12
C GLY A 164 10.04 -7.89 9.09
N PHE A 165 9.56 -6.69 9.42
CA PHE A 165 10.38 -5.51 9.58
C PHE A 165 10.91 -5.42 11.01
N CYS A 166 12.24 -5.32 11.15
CA CYS A 166 12.91 -5.08 12.43
C CYS A 166 14.02 -4.04 12.27
N ILE A 167 14.21 -3.22 13.29
CA ILE A 167 15.33 -2.28 13.41
C ILE A 167 16.40 -2.96 14.27
N ILE A 168 17.62 -3.02 13.75
CA ILE A 168 18.75 -3.63 14.44
C ILE A 168 19.50 -2.54 15.20
N ASP A 169 19.39 -2.58 16.53
CA ASP A 169 19.94 -1.60 17.45
C ASP A 169 20.32 -2.31 18.77
N GLU A 170 21.61 -2.23 19.17
CA GLU A 170 22.11 -3.01 20.31
C GLU A 170 21.56 -2.54 21.66
N GLU A 171 21.27 -1.26 21.80
CA GLU A 171 20.74 -0.70 23.06
C GLU A 171 19.25 -0.94 23.16
N LYS A 172 18.49 -0.49 22.15
CA LYS A 172 17.04 -0.60 22.11
C LYS A 172 16.58 -2.05 22.00
N GLY A 173 17.32 -2.90 21.29
CA GLY A 173 17.01 -4.32 21.18
C GLY A 173 17.09 -5.10 22.49
N ARG A 174 17.78 -4.55 23.52
CA ARG A 174 17.90 -5.13 24.88
C ARG A 174 17.02 -4.42 25.92
N ASP A 175 16.33 -3.37 25.55
CA ASP A 175 15.51 -2.57 26.47
C ASP A 175 14.10 -3.12 26.59
N LEU A 176 13.80 -3.78 27.72
CA LEU A 176 12.48 -4.31 28.04
C LEU A 176 11.38 -3.25 28.08
N THR A 177 11.73 -1.98 28.33
CA THR A 177 10.74 -0.90 28.42
C THR A 177 10.14 -0.53 27.07
N ILE A 178 10.85 -0.84 25.96
CA ILE A 178 10.39 -0.62 24.60
C ILE A 178 9.43 -1.72 24.13
N TYR A 179 9.50 -2.91 24.74
CA TYR A 179 8.76 -4.11 24.31
C TYR A 179 7.23 -3.98 24.32
N ASN A 180 6.68 -3.08 25.14
CA ASN A 180 5.24 -3.03 25.37
C ASN A 180 4.54 -1.76 24.88
N LYS A 181 5.23 -0.85 24.20
CA LYS A 181 4.57 0.31 23.63
C LYS A 181 3.78 -0.12 22.40
N PHE A 182 2.47 -0.24 22.53
CA PHE A 182 1.52 -0.68 21.50
C PHE A 182 1.64 -2.16 21.06
N GLY A 183 2.20 -3.04 21.89
CA GLY A 183 2.29 -4.48 21.59
C GLY A 183 3.22 -4.84 20.42
N MET A 184 4.02 -3.89 19.92
CA MET A 184 4.94 -4.11 18.80
C MET A 184 6.34 -3.64 19.17
N ASN A 185 7.23 -4.59 19.46
CA ASN A 185 8.65 -4.31 19.47
C ASN A 185 9.22 -4.52 18.07
N ARG A 186 9.81 -3.47 17.52
CA ARG A 186 10.49 -3.50 16.22
C ARG A 186 12.02 -3.54 16.36
N TYR A 187 12.55 -3.46 17.57
CA TYR A 187 13.98 -3.43 17.82
C TYR A 187 14.49 -4.81 18.22
N ILE A 188 15.56 -5.26 17.58
CA ILE A 188 16.27 -6.49 17.90
C ILE A 188 17.78 -6.23 17.88
N THR A 189 18.57 -7.07 18.55
CA THR A 189 20.02 -7.04 18.42
C THR A 189 20.48 -7.77 17.17
N PHE A 190 21.73 -7.55 16.78
CA PHE A 190 22.31 -8.25 15.63
C PHE A 190 22.38 -9.77 15.85
N ASP A 191 22.71 -10.21 17.07
CA ASP A 191 22.69 -11.63 17.42
C ASP A 191 21.29 -12.24 17.28
N MET A 192 20.24 -11.52 17.73
CA MET A 192 18.85 -11.96 17.55
C MET A 192 18.48 -12.07 16.07
N LEU A 193 18.92 -11.12 15.25
CA LEU A 193 18.71 -11.19 13.80
C LEU A 193 19.32 -12.47 13.22
N LEU A 194 20.57 -12.79 13.56
CA LEU A 194 21.26 -13.98 13.07
C LEU A 194 20.55 -15.27 13.49
N GLU A 195 20.02 -15.34 14.72
CA GLU A 195 19.23 -16.48 15.19
C GLU A 195 17.90 -16.62 14.42
N LEU A 196 17.19 -15.52 14.21
CA LEU A 196 15.93 -15.52 13.45
C LEU A 196 16.17 -15.90 11.98
N ALA A 197 17.26 -15.43 11.38
CA ALA A 197 17.62 -15.70 10.01
C ALA A 197 17.90 -17.19 9.73
N LYS A 198 18.36 -17.97 10.72
CA LYS A 198 18.58 -19.42 10.58
C LYS A 198 17.31 -20.20 10.23
N ASN A 199 16.16 -19.70 10.69
CA ASN A 199 14.87 -20.34 10.48
C ASN A 199 14.02 -19.61 9.40
N CYS A 200 14.58 -18.59 8.78
CA CYS A 200 13.92 -17.88 7.68
C CYS A 200 14.24 -18.56 6.35
N HIS A 201 13.20 -18.96 5.62
CA HIS A 201 13.32 -19.60 4.31
C HIS A 201 13.17 -18.60 3.15
N GLU A 202 12.97 -17.32 3.46
CA GLU A 202 12.90 -16.24 2.48
C GLU A 202 14.22 -15.45 2.49
N ASP A 203 14.55 -14.82 1.37
CA ASP A 203 15.63 -13.85 1.30
C ASP A 203 15.34 -12.70 2.29
N ILE A 204 16.38 -12.18 2.94
CA ILE A 204 16.24 -11.05 3.87
C ILE A 204 16.91 -9.83 3.23
N ILE A 205 16.16 -8.75 3.11
CA ILE A 205 16.70 -7.45 2.71
C ILE A 205 17.23 -6.77 3.97
N MET A 206 18.55 -6.55 4.03
CA MET A 206 19.16 -5.62 4.97
C MET A 206 19.19 -4.23 4.37
N GLN A 207 18.87 -3.21 5.15
CA GLN A 207 18.77 -1.85 4.67
C GLN A 207 19.34 -0.87 5.73
N GLU A 208 20.03 0.19 5.28
CA GLU A 208 20.37 1.33 6.13
C GLU A 208 19.09 1.90 6.73
N TYR A 209 19.07 2.08 8.05
CA TYR A 209 17.91 2.67 8.71
C TYR A 209 17.98 4.19 8.62
N GLU A 210 16.98 4.78 8.00
CA GLU A 210 16.84 6.21 7.89
C GLU A 210 15.91 6.73 8.98
N GLU A 211 16.40 7.67 9.78
CA GLU A 211 15.58 8.36 10.77
C GLU A 211 14.75 9.47 10.12
N GLY A 212 13.50 9.60 10.53
CA GLY A 212 12.59 10.59 10.00
C GLY A 212 11.12 10.25 10.27
N LEU A 213 10.24 11.02 9.67
CA LEU A 213 8.81 10.76 9.69
C LEU A 213 8.42 9.86 8.51
N ASP A 214 7.47 8.96 8.73
CA ASP A 214 6.82 8.29 7.62
C ASP A 214 6.11 9.33 6.75
N TYR A 215 6.30 9.25 5.45
CA TYR A 215 5.63 10.12 4.49
C TYR A 215 5.10 9.28 3.34
N SER A 216 3.87 9.52 2.94
CA SER A 216 3.28 8.83 1.79
C SER A 216 2.80 9.84 0.75
N MET A 217 3.06 9.54 -0.53
CA MET A 217 2.52 10.24 -1.70
C MET A 217 1.53 9.34 -2.40
N CYS A 218 0.25 9.71 -2.37
CA CYS A 218 -0.82 8.99 -3.06
C CYS A 218 -1.08 9.60 -4.42
N VAL A 219 -1.18 8.76 -5.44
CA VAL A 219 -1.25 9.17 -6.83
C VAL A 219 -2.41 8.47 -7.53
N LEU A 220 -3.07 9.17 -8.45
CA LEU A 220 -3.84 8.59 -9.55
C LEU A 220 -3.02 8.76 -10.83
N ALA A 221 -2.64 7.64 -11.43
CA ALA A 221 -1.90 7.58 -12.68
C ALA A 221 -2.76 7.12 -13.85
N ASP A 222 -2.34 7.49 -15.05
CA ASP A 222 -2.91 7.10 -16.32
C ASP A 222 -1.78 6.70 -17.27
N HIS A 223 -1.52 5.39 -17.37
CA HIS A 223 -0.53 4.80 -18.29
C HIS A 223 0.81 5.56 -18.30
N GLY A 224 1.44 5.71 -17.14
CA GLY A 224 2.74 6.39 -17.00
C GLY A 224 2.66 7.90 -16.78
N ARG A 225 1.46 8.49 -16.67
CA ARG A 225 1.25 9.91 -16.40
C ARG A 225 0.51 10.13 -15.08
N VAL A 226 1.03 10.98 -14.22
CA VAL A 226 0.35 11.36 -12.98
C VAL A 226 -0.73 12.39 -13.29
N LEU A 227 -2.00 12.05 -12.98
CA LEU A 227 -3.14 12.97 -13.10
C LEU A 227 -3.30 13.79 -11.81
N HIS A 228 -3.31 13.12 -10.67
CA HIS A 228 -3.49 13.72 -9.37
C HIS A 228 -2.55 13.13 -8.34
N ALA A 229 -2.10 13.94 -7.39
CA ALA A 229 -1.25 13.49 -6.31
C ALA A 229 -1.44 14.35 -5.05
N LEU A 230 -1.43 13.72 -3.89
CA LEU A 230 -1.46 14.40 -2.60
C LEU A 230 -0.70 13.56 -1.57
N GLY A 231 0.13 14.23 -0.77
CA GLY A 231 0.94 13.59 0.25
C GLY A 231 0.46 13.86 1.67
N PHE A 232 0.93 13.03 2.60
CA PHE A 232 0.72 13.23 4.04
C PHE A 232 1.91 12.75 4.87
N GLU A 233 2.11 13.38 6.02
CA GLU A 233 3.05 12.95 7.06
C GLU A 233 2.34 11.99 8.02
N GLY A 234 2.96 10.85 8.32
CA GLY A 234 2.53 9.90 9.33
C GLY A 234 3.29 10.12 10.65
N TYR A 235 2.58 10.57 11.68
CA TYR A 235 3.17 10.83 13.00
C TYR A 235 3.16 9.61 13.91
N LEU A 236 2.26 8.67 13.66
CA LEU A 236 2.16 7.39 14.33
C LEU A 236 1.71 6.33 13.32
N ILE A 237 2.52 5.30 13.15
CA ILE A 237 2.22 4.16 12.29
C ILE A 237 1.99 2.94 13.17
N ALA A 238 0.88 2.24 12.96
CA ALA A 238 0.61 0.95 13.58
C ALA A 238 -0.13 0.05 12.58
N PHE A 239 0.12 -1.26 12.65
CA PHE A 239 -0.47 -2.25 11.76
C PHE A 239 -0.29 -1.92 10.26
N GLY A 240 0.87 -1.32 9.89
CA GLY A 240 1.16 -0.92 8.51
C GLY A 240 0.29 0.23 7.99
N SER A 241 -0.36 1.00 8.87
CA SER A 241 -1.22 2.12 8.50
C SER A 241 -0.96 3.34 9.40
N ALA A 242 -1.14 4.54 8.85
CA ALA A 242 -1.09 5.76 9.64
C ALA A 242 -2.27 5.81 10.61
N MET A 243 -1.97 5.93 11.90
CA MET A 243 -2.95 6.12 12.99
C MET A 243 -3.12 7.59 13.34
N PHE A 244 -2.07 8.37 13.19
CA PHE A 244 -2.10 9.81 13.31
C PHE A 244 -1.31 10.43 12.16
N ALA A 245 -1.92 11.33 11.40
CA ALA A 245 -1.34 11.89 10.19
C ALA A 245 -1.80 13.33 9.94
N GLY A 246 -1.05 14.03 9.08
CA GLY A 246 -1.41 15.38 8.61
C GLY A 246 -1.14 15.53 7.12
N ILE A 247 -2.03 16.23 6.40
CA ILE A 247 -1.82 16.52 4.97
C ILE A 247 -0.60 17.43 4.81
N LYS A 248 0.29 17.02 3.92
CA LYS A 248 1.51 17.77 3.61
C LYS A 248 1.96 17.45 2.19
N GLN A 249 2.15 18.47 1.38
CA GLN A 249 2.78 18.30 0.07
C GLN A 249 4.30 18.36 0.19
N ASN A 250 5.00 17.50 -0.54
CA ASN A 250 6.45 17.49 -0.68
C ASN A 250 6.81 17.38 -2.17
N GLU A 251 7.46 18.39 -2.70
CA GLU A 251 7.74 18.49 -4.13
C GLU A 251 8.79 17.45 -4.59
N GLN A 252 9.75 17.09 -3.74
CA GLN A 252 10.72 16.05 -4.06
C GLN A 252 10.07 14.68 -4.15
N ALA A 253 9.18 14.34 -3.19
CA ALA A 253 8.42 13.10 -3.24
C ALA A 253 7.50 13.03 -4.46
N LEU A 254 6.87 14.15 -4.82
CA LEU A 254 6.06 14.26 -6.04
C LEU A 254 6.90 14.05 -7.31
N ALA A 255 8.09 14.66 -7.38
CA ALA A 255 9.00 14.49 -8.53
C ALA A 255 9.43 13.03 -8.68
N ILE A 256 9.81 12.37 -7.57
CA ILE A 256 10.17 10.94 -7.57
C ILE A 256 8.98 10.07 -8.00
N ALA A 257 7.79 10.33 -7.47
CA ALA A 257 6.59 9.58 -7.86
C ALA A 257 6.29 9.73 -9.36
N LYS A 258 6.37 10.95 -9.90
CA LYS A 258 6.20 11.21 -11.34
C LYS A 258 7.23 10.47 -12.19
N GLN A 259 8.49 10.47 -11.78
CA GLN A 259 9.56 9.75 -12.47
C GLN A 259 9.25 8.26 -12.54
N ILE A 260 8.97 7.62 -11.38
CA ILE A 260 8.71 6.18 -11.31
C ILE A 260 7.45 5.81 -12.11
N VAL A 261 6.38 6.61 -12.02
CA VAL A 261 5.17 6.40 -12.80
C VAL A 261 5.47 6.42 -14.30
N ALA A 262 6.26 7.39 -14.77
CA ALA A 262 6.63 7.51 -16.18
C ALA A 262 7.52 6.36 -16.66
N ASP A 263 8.55 6.02 -15.86
CA ASP A 263 9.53 4.99 -16.22
C ASP A 263 8.91 3.58 -16.25
N THR A 264 7.90 3.32 -15.40
CA THR A 264 7.31 1.98 -15.23
C THR A 264 5.94 1.83 -15.91
N GLY A 265 5.36 2.90 -16.45
CA GLY A 265 4.05 2.86 -17.08
C GLY A 265 2.89 2.57 -16.12
N LEU A 266 3.01 2.90 -14.84
CA LEU A 266 1.98 2.66 -13.83
C LEU A 266 0.64 3.28 -14.21
N ASP A 267 -0.46 2.56 -13.86
CA ASP A 267 -1.85 2.95 -14.11
C ASP A 267 -2.72 2.71 -12.87
N GLY A 268 -3.60 3.64 -12.56
CA GLY A 268 -4.52 3.58 -11.43
C GLY A 268 -3.99 4.22 -10.16
N ASN A 269 -4.52 3.79 -9.02
CA ASN A 269 -4.10 4.30 -7.73
C ASN A 269 -2.75 3.67 -7.31
N VAL A 270 -1.80 4.51 -6.97
CA VAL A 270 -0.46 4.11 -6.51
C VAL A 270 -0.11 4.88 -5.25
N CYS A 271 0.52 4.23 -4.30
CA CYS A 271 1.06 4.86 -3.09
C CYS A 271 2.56 4.64 -3.03
N PHE A 272 3.31 5.72 -2.83
CA PHE A 272 4.75 5.74 -2.61
C PHE A 272 5.02 6.04 -1.15
N ASP A 273 5.79 5.18 -0.49
CA ASP A 273 6.14 5.36 0.91
C ASP A 273 7.60 5.80 1.03
N PHE A 274 7.84 6.84 1.84
CA PHE A 274 9.12 7.49 2.03
C PHE A 274 9.43 7.68 3.51
N ILE A 275 10.69 7.91 3.82
CA ILE A 275 11.10 8.61 5.04
C ILE A 275 11.37 10.08 4.70
N LEU A 276 10.67 10.97 5.41
CA LEU A 276 10.88 12.42 5.36
C LEU A 276 11.88 12.81 6.45
N LYS A 277 13.02 13.33 6.04
CA LYS A 277 14.08 13.78 6.95
C LYS A 277 13.80 15.19 7.50
N GLU A 278 14.52 15.56 8.55
CA GLU A 278 14.39 16.88 9.19
C GLU A 278 14.71 18.04 8.23
N ASP A 279 15.60 17.83 7.28
CA ASP A 279 15.96 18.83 6.25
C ASP A 279 14.92 18.94 5.12
N GLY A 280 13.83 18.15 5.18
CA GLY A 280 12.78 18.10 4.19
C GLY A 280 13.06 17.20 2.99
N SER A 281 14.23 16.58 2.92
CA SER A 281 14.54 15.57 1.90
C SER A 281 13.81 14.26 2.17
N VAL A 282 13.62 13.46 1.11
CA VAL A 282 12.94 12.17 1.23
C VAL A 282 13.80 11.03 0.69
N LYS A 283 13.64 9.84 1.30
CA LYS A 283 14.15 8.57 0.78
C LYS A 283 12.98 7.63 0.52
N LEU A 284 12.91 7.10 -0.70
CA LEU A 284 11.88 6.13 -1.10
C LEU A 284 12.10 4.80 -0.37
N LEU A 285 11.04 4.22 0.16
CA LEU A 285 11.06 2.91 0.82
C LEU A 285 10.43 1.81 -0.03
N GLU A 286 9.27 2.11 -0.62
CA GLU A 286 8.52 1.17 -1.46
C GLU A 286 7.47 1.88 -2.32
N THR A 287 7.02 1.18 -3.35
CA THR A 287 5.88 1.55 -4.18
C THR A 287 4.80 0.49 -4.04
N ASN A 288 3.57 0.92 -3.83
CA ASN A 288 2.40 0.08 -3.73
C ASN A 288 1.46 0.38 -4.92
N PRO A 289 1.51 -0.38 -6.04
CA PRO A 289 0.71 -0.12 -7.25
C PRO A 289 -0.74 -0.58 -7.09
N ARG A 290 -1.40 -0.09 -6.05
CA ARG A 290 -2.78 -0.43 -5.65
C ARG A 290 -3.37 0.60 -4.73
N LEU A 291 -4.66 0.43 -4.44
CA LEU A 291 -5.32 1.16 -3.36
C LEU A 291 -4.57 1.00 -2.03
N SER A 292 -4.43 2.09 -1.32
CA SER A 292 -3.86 2.12 0.03
C SER A 292 -4.96 2.40 1.07
N ALA A 293 -4.81 1.83 2.27
CA ALA A 293 -5.66 2.11 3.42
C ALA A 293 -5.62 3.59 3.87
N SER A 294 -4.71 4.39 3.32
CA SER A 294 -4.58 5.83 3.59
C SER A 294 -5.37 6.71 2.61
N LEU A 295 -5.85 6.18 1.49
CA LEU A 295 -6.62 6.94 0.48
C LEU A 295 -7.89 7.62 1.04
N PRO A 296 -8.61 7.03 2.01
CA PRO A 296 -9.75 7.71 2.64
C PRO A 296 -9.37 9.04 3.31
N PHE A 297 -8.16 9.13 3.88
CA PHE A 297 -7.66 10.38 4.45
C PHE A 297 -7.41 11.44 3.36
N ILE A 298 -6.84 11.04 2.24
CA ILE A 298 -6.66 11.88 1.06
C ILE A 298 -8.01 12.34 0.49
N ALA A 299 -8.99 11.43 0.41
CA ALA A 299 -10.35 11.76 -0.02
C ALA A 299 -11.01 12.81 0.89
N LYS A 300 -10.85 12.66 2.22
CA LYS A 300 -11.39 13.62 3.20
C LYS A 300 -10.71 14.98 3.15
N ALA A 301 -9.47 15.02 2.65
CA ALA A 301 -8.78 16.29 2.40
C ALA A 301 -9.27 17.03 1.14
N GLY A 302 -10.13 16.41 0.34
CA GLY A 302 -10.70 16.96 -0.88
C GLY A 302 -10.38 16.18 -2.15
N LEU A 303 -9.37 15.31 -2.15
CA LEU A 303 -8.93 14.56 -3.34
C LEU A 303 -9.33 13.07 -3.24
N ASN A 304 -10.51 12.73 -3.73
CA ASN A 304 -11.04 11.36 -3.68
C ASN A 304 -10.50 10.49 -4.82
N LEU A 305 -9.23 10.08 -4.69
CA LEU A 305 -8.53 9.29 -5.71
C LEU A 305 -9.21 7.95 -6.06
N PRO A 306 -9.76 7.16 -5.10
CA PRO A 306 -10.50 5.94 -5.44
C PRO A 306 -11.73 6.21 -6.31
N TYR A 307 -12.50 7.24 -6.00
CA TYR A 307 -13.66 7.61 -6.78
C TYR A 307 -13.28 8.15 -8.16
N LEU A 308 -12.25 9.00 -8.23
CA LEU A 308 -11.71 9.48 -9.50
C LEU A 308 -11.26 8.33 -10.40
N ARG A 309 -10.65 7.26 -9.82
CA ARG A 309 -10.30 6.08 -10.61
C ARG A 309 -11.51 5.37 -11.18
N CYS A 310 -12.59 5.22 -10.43
CA CYS A 310 -13.83 4.64 -10.95
C CYS A 310 -14.36 5.48 -12.13
N ARG A 311 -14.38 6.79 -11.99
CA ARG A 311 -14.82 7.72 -13.05
C ARG A 311 -13.94 7.60 -14.30
N GLN A 312 -12.60 7.58 -14.11
CA GLN A 312 -11.64 7.43 -15.22
C GLN A 312 -11.89 6.16 -16.03
N LEU A 313 -12.03 5.01 -15.33
CA LEU A 313 -12.28 3.71 -15.99
C LEU A 313 -13.60 3.67 -16.75
N LEU A 314 -14.58 4.45 -16.33
CA LEU A 314 -15.87 4.61 -17.00
C LEU A 314 -15.88 5.69 -18.11
N GLY A 315 -14.71 6.25 -18.43
CA GLY A 315 -14.54 7.17 -19.55
C GLY A 315 -14.85 8.64 -19.25
N TYR A 316 -14.97 9.01 -17.98
CA TYR A 316 -15.16 10.42 -17.61
C TYR A 316 -13.83 11.15 -17.56
N ASP A 317 -13.81 12.42 -17.95
CA ASP A 317 -12.67 13.31 -17.75
C ASP A 317 -12.47 13.58 -16.26
N VAL A 318 -11.32 13.16 -15.75
CA VAL A 318 -10.93 13.37 -14.35
C VAL A 318 -9.69 14.26 -14.23
N GLU A 319 -9.01 14.56 -15.33
CA GLU A 319 -7.78 15.36 -15.35
C GLU A 319 -8.05 16.82 -14.95
N ASN A 320 -9.15 17.38 -15.44
CA ASN A 320 -9.53 18.78 -15.21
C ASN A 320 -10.28 19.02 -13.88
N ILE A 321 -10.28 18.02 -12.99
CA ILE A 321 -10.86 18.16 -11.66
C ILE A 321 -9.82 18.75 -10.72
N HIS A 322 -10.07 19.95 -10.20
CA HIS A 322 -9.17 20.67 -9.30
C HIS A 322 -9.89 20.95 -7.98
N PRO A 323 -9.99 19.96 -7.08
CA PRO A 323 -10.66 20.15 -5.81
C PRO A 323 -9.87 21.08 -4.88
N GLU A 324 -10.58 21.77 -4.00
CA GLU A 324 -9.95 22.52 -2.92
C GLU A 324 -9.38 21.56 -1.88
N ILE A 325 -8.07 21.63 -1.65
CA ILE A 325 -7.37 20.74 -0.71
C ILE A 325 -7.28 21.38 0.68
N ASN A 326 -7.77 20.66 1.67
CA ASN A 326 -7.63 21.05 3.08
C ASN A 326 -6.27 20.62 3.65
N TYR A 327 -5.25 21.44 3.46
CA TYR A 327 -3.90 21.18 3.99
C TYR A 327 -3.81 21.27 5.53
N LYS A 328 -4.85 21.73 6.22
CA LYS A 328 -4.88 21.76 7.69
C LYS A 328 -5.48 20.48 8.28
N LEU A 329 -6.00 19.59 7.43
CA LEU A 329 -6.62 18.36 7.88
C LEU A 329 -5.60 17.47 8.58
N ARG A 330 -5.99 16.95 9.75
CA ARG A 330 -5.27 15.92 10.49
C ARG A 330 -6.22 14.75 10.73
N MET A 331 -5.64 13.58 10.82
CA MET A 331 -6.36 12.33 11.08
C MET A 331 -5.87 11.73 12.40
N SER A 332 -6.81 11.27 13.21
CA SER A 332 -6.57 10.31 14.28
C SER A 332 -7.51 9.12 14.03
N LYS A 333 -6.94 7.96 13.83
CA LYS A 333 -7.70 6.74 13.56
C LYS A 333 -8.04 6.05 14.88
N ASN A 334 -9.31 5.75 15.07
CA ASN A 334 -9.82 5.01 16.22
C ASN A 334 -10.42 3.70 15.72
N TYR A 335 -10.28 2.63 16.51
CA TYR A 335 -10.99 1.38 16.28
C TYR A 335 -12.29 1.39 17.04
N GLU A 336 -13.37 1.05 16.36
CA GLU A 336 -14.70 0.90 16.92
C GLU A 336 -15.12 -0.58 16.80
N SER A 337 -15.67 -1.14 17.87
CA SER A 337 -16.15 -2.52 17.84
C SER A 337 -17.52 -2.58 17.17
N GLU A 338 -17.70 -3.52 16.26
CA GLU A 338 -18.99 -3.86 15.70
C GLU A 338 -19.40 -5.25 16.22
N TYR A 339 -20.69 -5.40 16.51
CA TYR A 339 -21.23 -6.64 17.07
C TYR A 339 -22.23 -7.24 16.09
N PHE A 340 -22.11 -8.54 15.83
CA PHE A 340 -22.97 -9.29 14.92
C PHE A 340 -23.62 -10.46 15.68
N VAL A 341 -24.83 -10.87 15.27
CA VAL A 341 -25.59 -11.99 15.85
C VAL A 341 -25.75 -13.07 14.80
#